data_ab0a2fde12fb096ef9cc9c791880ce7f
#
_entry.id   ab0a2fde12fb096ef9cc9c791880ce7f
#
_cell.length_a   1.000
_cell.length_b   1.000
_cell.length_c   1.000
_cell.angle_alpha   90.00
_cell.angle_beta   90.00
_cell.angle_gamma   90.00
#
_symmetry.space_group_name_H-M   'P 1'
#
loop_
_entity.id
_entity.type
_entity.pdbx_description
1 polymer ?
#
loop_
_entity_poly.entity_id
_entity_poly.type
_entity_poly.pdbx_seq_one_letter_code
_entity_poly.pdbx_strand_id
1 'polypeptide(L)'
;MIIVIVKLIFEVILLKKVNAKIDNNGYVECGYCGCSTVEYDENGKGKLSNNFVTTKDGFGLNFPSVRSVYSEELKKELTELTIVCKKCNTENVYLVDISDNNKRYSEIGNIKVIEEE
;
A
#
# COMPACT_ATOMS: atom_id res chain seq x y z
N MET A 1 29.23 14.17 -15.54
CA MET A 1 29.79 13.53 -14.97
C MET A 1 29.10 12.63 -14.04
N ILE A 2 29.81 12.07 -13.30
CA ILE A 2 29.36 11.08 -12.46
C ILE A 2 28.18 11.41 -11.65
N ILE A 3 28.09 12.60 -11.27
CA ILE A 3 27.02 13.04 -10.49
C ILE A 3 25.69 12.90 -11.12
N VAL A 4 25.66 13.09 -12.39
CA VAL A 4 24.42 12.99 -13.11
C VAL A 4 23.93 11.57 -13.09
N ILE A 5 24.82 10.68 -13.28
CA ILE A 5 24.48 9.31 -13.30
C ILE A 5 23.97 8.88 -11.97
N VAL A 6 24.59 9.37 -10.98
CA VAL A 6 24.20 9.05 -9.65
C VAL A 6 22.79 9.49 -9.42
N LYS A 7 22.44 10.63 -9.97
CA LYS A 7 21.16 11.14 -9.80
C LYS A 7 20.08 10.28 -10.38
N LEU A 8 20.30 9.77 -11.54
CA LEU A 8 19.35 8.92 -12.15
C LEU A 8 19.13 7.68 -11.35
N ILE A 9 20.19 7.09 -10.93
CA ILE A 9 20.10 5.90 -10.18
C ILE A 9 19.41 6.19 -8.89
N PHE A 10 19.70 7.32 -8.36
CA PHE A 10 19.15 7.75 -7.15
C PHE A 10 17.64 7.83 -7.19
N GLU A 11 17.07 8.31 -8.24
CA GLU A 11 15.66 8.38 -8.36
C GLU A 11 15.03 7.03 -8.32
N VAL A 12 15.63 6.09 -8.96
CA VAL A 12 15.09 4.75 -8.97
C VAL A 12 15.14 4.18 -7.59
N ILE A 13 16.21 4.44 -6.91
CA ILE A 13 16.37 3.94 -5.59
C ILE A 13 15.36 4.51 -4.63
N LEU A 14 15.00 5.74 -4.82
CA LEU A 14 14.07 6.35 -3.93
C LEU A 14 12.70 5.72 -3.99
N LEU A 15 12.39 5.07 -5.08
CA LEU A 15 11.11 4.43 -5.21
C LEU A 15 11.20 2.97 -4.85
N LYS A 16 11.73 2.71 -3.67
CA LYS A 16 11.77 1.37 -3.14
C LYS A 16 10.36 0.80 -3.10
N LYS A 17 10.25 -0.47 -3.40
CA LYS A 17 8.95 -1.13 -3.46
C LYS A 17 8.90 -2.24 -2.43
N VAL A 18 7.89 -2.25 -1.60
CA VAL A 18 7.74 -3.25 -0.56
C VAL A 18 6.31 -3.71 -0.50
N ASN A 19 6.08 -4.83 0.17
CA ASN A 19 4.73 -5.26 0.45
C ASN A 19 4.22 -4.46 1.62
N ALA A 20 3.02 -3.93 1.50
CA ALA A 20 2.41 -3.20 2.60
C ALA A 20 2.08 -4.17 3.72
N LYS A 21 1.92 -3.65 4.91
CA LYS A 21 1.47 -4.44 6.03
C LYS A 21 0.00 -4.15 6.25
N ILE A 22 -0.71 -5.12 6.79
CA ILE A 22 -2.12 -4.95 7.09
C ILE A 22 -2.26 -5.12 8.60
N ASP A 23 -2.85 -4.13 9.26
CA ASP A 23 -2.93 -4.19 10.72
C ASP A 23 -4.11 -5.06 11.14
N ASN A 24 -4.31 -5.19 12.45
CA ASN A 24 -5.34 -6.07 12.96
C ASN A 24 -6.75 -5.64 12.60
N ASN A 25 -6.92 -4.39 12.21
CA ASN A 25 -8.22 -3.90 11.81
C ASN A 25 -8.41 -3.92 10.30
N GLY A 26 -7.45 -4.47 9.58
CA GLY A 26 -7.55 -4.56 8.13
C GLY A 26 -7.06 -3.35 7.38
N TYR A 27 -6.43 -2.40 8.06
CA TYR A 27 -5.96 -1.19 7.40
C TYR A 27 -4.51 -1.34 6.96
N VAL A 28 -4.17 -0.62 5.91
CA VAL A 28 -2.86 -0.74 5.29
C VAL A 28 -1.84 0.16 5.98
N GLU A 29 -0.66 -0.37 6.20
CA GLU A 29 0.45 0.37 6.77
C GLU A 29 1.64 0.25 5.85
N CYS A 30 2.53 1.24 5.90
CA CYS A 30 3.75 1.17 5.11
C CYS A 30 4.60 0.01 5.60
N GLY A 31 4.98 -0.86 4.69
CA GLY A 31 5.80 -2.01 5.04
C GLY A 31 7.20 -1.65 5.42
N TYR A 32 7.64 -0.44 5.13
CA TYR A 32 8.98 -0.01 5.44
C TYR A 32 9.05 0.78 6.75
N CYS A 33 8.25 1.80 6.90
CA CYS A 33 8.33 2.65 8.09
C CYS A 33 7.19 2.47 9.08
N GLY A 34 6.17 1.72 8.71
CA GLY A 34 5.09 1.42 9.64
C GLY A 34 4.00 2.47 9.78
N CYS A 35 4.02 3.51 8.97
CA CYS A 35 2.99 4.53 9.06
C CYS A 35 1.67 4.00 8.54
N SER A 36 0.59 4.33 9.22
CA SER A 36 -0.72 3.82 8.87
C SER A 36 -1.44 4.76 7.91
N THR A 37 -2.34 4.19 7.11
CA THR A 37 -3.19 5.00 6.25
C THR A 37 -4.36 5.60 7.03
N VAL A 38 -4.57 5.17 8.26
CA VAL A 38 -5.70 5.63 9.06
C VAL A 38 -5.21 6.18 10.39
N GLU A 39 -5.78 7.31 10.79
CA GLU A 39 -5.53 7.88 12.10
C GLU A 39 -6.83 7.85 12.87
N TYR A 40 -6.75 7.66 14.17
CA TYR A 40 -7.93 7.63 15.02
C TYR A 40 -7.98 8.88 15.88
N ASP A 41 -9.16 9.47 15.99
CA ASP A 41 -9.31 10.64 16.85
C ASP A 41 -9.57 10.18 18.27
N GLU A 42 -9.82 11.11 19.15
CA GLU A 42 -10.00 10.77 20.55
C GLU A 42 -11.24 9.96 20.81
N ASN A 43 -12.17 9.95 19.86
CA ASN A 43 -13.38 9.15 19.99
C ASN A 43 -13.21 7.78 19.33
N GLY A 44 -12.03 7.49 18.84
CA GLY A 44 -11.80 6.22 18.20
C GLY A 44 -12.25 6.15 16.77
N LYS A 45 -12.65 7.26 16.19
CA LYS A 45 -13.11 7.27 14.82
C LYS A 45 -11.94 7.42 13.87
N GLY A 46 -11.89 6.57 12.88
CA GLY A 46 -10.79 6.56 11.93
C GLY A 46 -11.00 7.52 10.78
N LYS A 47 -9.92 8.08 10.28
CA LYS A 47 -9.97 8.91 9.10
C LYS A 47 -8.65 8.74 8.36
N LEU A 48 -8.64 9.15 7.10
CA LEU A 48 -7.45 9.02 6.27
C LEU A 48 -6.32 9.86 6.87
N SER A 49 -5.15 9.26 6.99
CA SER A 49 -4.01 9.96 7.55
C SER A 49 -3.32 10.78 6.46
N ASN A 50 -2.34 11.58 6.86
CA ASN A 50 -1.56 12.35 5.93
C ASN A 50 -0.27 11.66 5.55
N ASN A 51 -0.14 10.39 5.87
CA ASN A 51 1.11 9.69 5.64
C ASN A 51 1.28 9.18 4.23
N PHE A 52 0.22 9.14 3.46
CA PHE A 52 0.28 8.61 2.10
C PHE A 52 -0.14 9.66 1.08
N VAL A 53 0.31 9.45 -0.16
CA VAL A 53 -0.04 10.38 -1.23
C VAL A 53 -1.53 10.23 -1.54
N THR A 54 -2.22 11.36 -1.61
CA THR A 54 -3.64 11.34 -1.86
C THR A 54 -3.94 11.85 -3.26
N THR A 55 -5.19 11.71 -3.67
CA THR A 55 -5.64 12.25 -4.94
C THR A 55 -5.60 13.77 -4.86
N LYS A 56 -5.77 14.42 -6.00
CA LYS A 56 -5.70 15.85 -6.04
C LYS A 56 -6.68 16.54 -5.13
N ASP A 57 -7.86 15.96 -5.00
CA ASP A 57 -8.86 16.56 -4.14
C ASP A 57 -8.70 16.16 -2.69
N GLY A 58 -7.76 15.28 -2.40
CA GLY A 58 -7.48 14.91 -1.01
C GLY A 58 -8.47 13.96 -0.37
N PHE A 59 -9.41 13.44 -1.13
CA PHE A 59 -10.43 12.58 -0.56
C PHE A 59 -10.10 11.10 -0.55
N GLY A 60 -9.01 10.71 -1.17
CA GLY A 60 -8.66 9.31 -1.19
C GLY A 60 -7.20 9.12 -1.48
N LEU A 61 -6.75 7.88 -1.36
CA LEU A 61 -5.37 7.56 -1.67
C LEU A 61 -5.16 7.57 -3.16
N ASN A 62 -3.96 7.97 -3.56
CA ASN A 62 -3.59 7.93 -4.95
C ASN A 62 -2.99 6.56 -5.24
N PHE A 63 -3.51 5.89 -6.25
CA PHE A 63 -3.01 4.57 -6.64
C PHE A 63 -2.29 4.66 -7.97
N PRO A 64 -0.98 4.87 -7.97
CA PRO A 64 -0.25 4.97 -9.22
C PRO A 64 -0.27 3.68 -10.03
N SER A 65 -0.60 2.57 -9.42
CA SER A 65 -0.69 1.32 -10.14
C SER A 65 -1.86 0.51 -9.65
N VAL A 66 -2.70 0.05 -10.58
CA VAL A 66 -3.84 -0.78 -10.28
C VAL A 66 -3.90 -1.85 -11.37
N ARG A 67 -3.85 -3.11 -10.99
CA ARG A 67 -3.94 -4.16 -12.01
C ARG A 67 -4.52 -5.43 -11.41
N SER A 68 -4.99 -6.31 -12.29
CA SER A 68 -5.51 -7.59 -11.86
C SER A 68 -4.40 -8.61 -11.78
N VAL A 69 -4.45 -9.45 -10.78
CA VAL A 69 -3.53 -10.57 -10.66
C VAL A 69 -4.34 -11.78 -10.23
N TYR A 70 -3.85 -12.96 -10.54
CA TYR A 70 -4.56 -14.19 -10.18
C TYR A 70 -3.84 -14.84 -9.01
N SER A 71 -4.58 -15.22 -7.99
CA SER A 71 -4.02 -15.90 -6.85
C SER A 71 -4.28 -17.39 -7.00
N GLU A 72 -3.23 -18.19 -7.09
CA GLU A 72 -3.38 -19.61 -7.17
C GLU A 72 -3.79 -20.17 -5.84
N GLU A 73 -3.38 -19.52 -4.79
CA GLU A 73 -3.74 -19.96 -3.45
C GLU A 73 -5.23 -19.81 -3.20
N LEU A 74 -5.79 -18.68 -3.56
CA LEU A 74 -7.21 -18.42 -3.35
C LEU A 74 -8.06 -18.81 -4.55
N LYS A 75 -7.41 -19.12 -5.67
CA LYS A 75 -8.08 -19.52 -6.90
C LYS A 75 -9.08 -18.50 -7.39
N LYS A 76 -8.67 -17.25 -7.38
CA LYS A 76 -9.49 -16.17 -7.87
C LYS A 76 -8.63 -14.98 -8.22
N GLU A 77 -9.23 -14.04 -8.92
CA GLU A 77 -8.52 -12.82 -9.27
C GLU A 77 -8.61 -11.82 -8.14
N LEU A 78 -7.53 -11.09 -7.96
CA LEU A 78 -7.47 -10.02 -6.97
C LEU A 78 -6.99 -8.77 -7.67
N THR A 79 -7.15 -7.64 -7.01
CA THR A 79 -6.66 -6.37 -7.54
C THR A 79 -5.41 -5.98 -6.77
N GLU A 80 -4.33 -5.74 -7.51
CA GLU A 80 -3.09 -5.31 -6.90
C GLU A 80 -3.02 -3.79 -6.94
N LEU A 81 -2.83 -3.19 -5.80
CA LEU A 81 -2.79 -1.75 -5.66
C LEU A 81 -1.44 -1.31 -5.13
N THR A 82 -0.98 -0.16 -5.59
CA THR A 82 0.26 0.43 -5.08
C THR A 82 -0.08 1.80 -4.53
N ILE A 83 0.41 2.10 -3.33
CA ILE A 83 0.27 3.43 -2.74
C ILE A 83 1.63 3.89 -2.28
N VAL A 84 1.82 5.18 -2.17
CA VAL A 84 3.13 5.74 -1.84
C VAL A 84 3.10 6.39 -0.47
N CYS A 85 4.01 5.97 0.39
CA CYS A 85 4.16 6.56 1.70
C CYS A 85 4.98 7.83 1.57
N LYS A 86 4.42 8.95 1.99
CA LYS A 86 5.11 10.22 1.88
C LYS A 86 6.25 10.36 2.87
N LYS A 87 6.17 9.65 3.97
CA LYS A 87 7.20 9.79 4.99
C LYS A 87 8.51 9.15 4.60
N CYS A 88 8.48 8.02 3.95
CA CYS A 88 9.71 7.34 3.57
C CYS A 88 9.84 7.16 2.06
N ASN A 89 8.90 7.70 1.31
CA ASN A 89 8.96 7.67 -0.15
C ASN A 89 9.06 6.25 -0.70
N THR A 90 8.27 5.38 -0.15
CA THR A 90 8.30 3.97 -0.51
C THR A 90 6.98 3.58 -1.17
N GLU A 91 7.05 2.79 -2.23
CA GLU A 91 5.87 2.26 -2.86
C GLU A 91 5.44 1.01 -2.12
N ASN A 92 4.19 0.99 -1.73
CA ASN A 92 3.64 -0.14 -0.98
C ASN A 92 2.62 -0.86 -1.83
N VAL A 93 2.76 -2.15 -1.95
CA VAL A 93 1.91 -2.97 -2.80
C VAL A 93 1.08 -3.89 -1.93
N TYR A 94 -0.19 -4.01 -2.23
CA TYR A 94 -1.03 -4.95 -1.52
C TYR A 94 -2.15 -5.41 -2.45
N LEU A 95 -2.87 -6.44 -2.03
CA LEU A 95 -3.91 -7.04 -2.84
C LEU A 95 -5.25 -6.86 -2.17
N VAL A 96 -6.27 -6.71 -2.98
CA VAL A 96 -7.63 -6.54 -2.47
C VAL A 96 -8.53 -7.54 -3.17
N ASP A 97 -9.35 -8.21 -2.39
CA ASP A 97 -10.36 -9.12 -2.91
C ASP A 97 -11.68 -8.38 -2.89
N ILE A 98 -12.05 -7.82 -4.02
CA ILE A 98 -13.25 -7.04 -4.11
C ILE A 98 -14.49 -7.88 -3.85
N SER A 99 -14.44 -9.14 -4.24
CA SER A 99 -15.59 -10.01 -4.09
C SER A 99 -15.81 -10.46 -2.64
N ASP A 100 -14.86 -10.17 -1.77
CA ASP A 100 -14.96 -10.57 -0.37
C ASP A 100 -14.78 -9.34 0.51
N ASN A 101 -15.67 -8.37 0.36
CA ASN A 101 -15.68 -7.18 1.20
C ASN A 101 -14.37 -6.41 1.17
N ASN A 102 -13.70 -6.40 0.04
CA ASN A 102 -12.43 -5.69 -0.12
C ASN A 102 -11.38 -6.15 0.89
N LYS A 103 -11.37 -7.43 1.16
CA LYS A 103 -10.39 -7.98 2.06
C LYS A 103 -9.00 -7.75 1.51
N ARG A 104 -8.05 -7.40 2.38
CA ARG A 104 -6.70 -7.01 1.96
C ARG A 104 -5.68 -8.06 2.34
N TYR A 105 -4.71 -8.22 1.46
CA TYR A 105 -3.63 -9.17 1.67
C TYR A 105 -2.31 -8.47 1.46
N SER A 106 -1.31 -8.84 2.25
CA SER A 106 -0.07 -8.12 2.27
C SER A 106 0.97 -8.63 1.29
N GLU A 107 0.74 -9.76 0.65
CA GLU A 107 1.76 -10.31 -0.21
C GLU A 107 1.29 -10.55 -1.61
N ILE A 108 2.19 -10.36 -2.57
CA ILE A 108 1.93 -10.60 -3.95
C ILE A 108 2.48 -11.96 -4.28
N GLY A 109 1.73 -12.76 -4.99
CA GLY A 109 2.22 -14.04 -5.42
C GLY A 109 2.04 -15.09 -4.37
N ASN A 110 2.72 -14.95 -3.27
CA ASN A 110 2.58 -15.88 -2.19
C ASN A 110 1.74 -15.22 -1.15
N ILE A 111 0.47 -15.28 -1.31
CA ILE A 111 -0.46 -14.50 -0.52
C ILE A 111 -0.73 -15.03 0.84
N LYS A 112 -0.63 -14.16 1.82
CA LYS A 112 -0.97 -14.49 3.17
C LYS A 112 -2.21 -13.77 3.57
N VAL A 113 -3.17 -14.51 4.08
CA VAL A 113 -4.40 -13.91 4.55
C VAL A 113 -4.13 -13.23 5.87
N ILE A 114 -4.58 -12.01 5.99
CA ILE A 114 -4.43 -11.28 7.23
C ILE A 114 -5.71 -11.46 8.02
N GLU A 115 -5.58 -11.86 9.25
CA GLU A 115 -6.73 -12.05 10.09
C GLU A 115 -7.38 -10.75 10.34
N GLU A 116 -8.59 -10.61 9.98
CA GLU A 116 -9.22 -9.36 10.06
C GLU A 116 -10.29 -9.28 11.06
N GLU A 117 -10.66 -10.27 11.60
CA GLU A 117 -11.68 -10.20 12.44
C GLU A 117 -11.56 -9.99 13.59
#